data_1da697f2967fc9650af16686f3541b6a
#
_entry.id   1da697f2967fc9650af16686f3541b6a
#
_cell.length_a   1.000
_cell.length_b   1.000
_cell.length_c   1.000
_cell.angle_alpha   90.00
_cell.angle_beta   90.00
_cell.angle_gamma   90.00
#
_symmetry.space_group_name_H-M   'P 1'
#
loop_
_entity.id
_entity.type
_entity.pdbx_description
1 polymer ?
#
loop_
_entity_poly.entity_id
_entity_poly.type
_entity_poly.pdbx_seq_one_letter_code
_entity_poly.pdbx_strand_id
1 'polypeptide(L)'
;MNAHVIDAFDEIVLAFLKTRTGMEVSEYLDFNIGSLVNYIGRDPKELMEKADLYFLNPATFFPAEVKESAENFWGLELGSLERYQDELTAVTKLVPHHNFTAFRKRPFFRTNGTCIAIHPCFVQEKLEAGLFWTIFHTLQHDTERDALFRLWGRLFETYIIETLAAAAKGKNQFLPFPKYRDNNQEAFDGILSDGKICVAFECKAGFLKAESKFSEDPKLLIPDLEDKFGSSKSGALRQIASNITQVFNKNRTQRREIDGLDLSKVHVVVPILVVQEKFVSSPLTAYFLADSFRSELRKQRLVRDIDCQCPSLVVMDAYDVEALRVSNSNSAFDLLNCVFERSRLGDQVYDFHEFLIDYAKVKGISLKSDSVMDGKIKAIFERISERFFHRPVSDNAEQAI
;
A
#
# COMPACT_ATOMS: atom_id res chain seq x y z
N MET A 1 -0.02 2.02 -19.67
CA MET A 1 -1.01 2.71 -18.82
C MET A 1 -1.72 3.76 -19.63
N ASN A 2 -3.03 3.89 -19.50
CA ASN A 2 -3.72 5.01 -20.11
C ASN A 2 -3.35 6.29 -19.35
N ALA A 3 -2.57 7.17 -19.98
CA ALA A 3 -2.23 8.50 -19.46
C ALA A 3 -3.48 9.24 -18.92
N HIS A 4 -4.63 9.03 -19.57
CA HIS A 4 -5.93 9.56 -19.17
C HIS A 4 -6.43 9.18 -17.75
N VAL A 5 -5.95 8.10 -17.13
CA VAL A 5 -6.36 7.75 -15.76
C VAL A 5 -5.55 8.54 -14.73
N ILE A 6 -4.27 8.79 -15.01
CA ILE A 6 -3.43 9.64 -14.18
C ILE A 6 -3.88 11.10 -14.32
N ASP A 7 -4.13 11.55 -15.55
CA ASP A 7 -4.59 12.93 -15.85
C ASP A 7 -5.91 13.23 -15.12
N ALA A 8 -6.87 12.28 -15.14
CA ALA A 8 -8.14 12.46 -14.41
C ALA A 8 -7.99 12.45 -12.88
N PHE A 9 -6.99 11.72 -12.36
CA PHE A 9 -6.66 11.74 -10.94
C PHE A 9 -6.01 13.06 -10.54
N ASP A 10 -5.01 13.48 -11.31
CA ASP A 10 -4.34 14.75 -11.07
C ASP A 10 -5.35 15.90 -11.06
N GLU A 11 -6.29 15.96 -12.00
CA GLU A 11 -7.32 17.00 -12.03
C GLU A 11 -8.26 16.96 -10.82
N ILE A 12 -8.74 15.79 -10.41
CA ILE A 12 -9.72 15.67 -9.32
C ILE A 12 -9.05 15.89 -7.96
N VAL A 13 -7.90 15.24 -7.69
CA VAL A 13 -7.20 15.36 -6.40
C VAL A 13 -6.54 16.72 -6.26
N LEU A 14 -5.95 17.24 -7.34
CA LEU A 14 -5.40 18.60 -7.39
C LEU A 14 -6.48 19.64 -7.15
N ALA A 15 -7.64 19.51 -7.81
CA ALA A 15 -8.76 20.43 -7.61
C ALA A 15 -9.29 20.37 -6.18
N PHE A 16 -9.38 19.20 -5.56
CA PHE A 16 -9.87 19.06 -4.18
C PHE A 16 -8.90 19.64 -3.16
N LEU A 17 -7.63 19.26 -3.19
CA LEU A 17 -6.64 19.78 -2.25
C LEU A 17 -6.49 21.30 -2.43
N LYS A 18 -6.30 21.76 -3.65
CA LYS A 18 -6.13 23.19 -3.93
C LYS A 18 -7.33 24.02 -3.51
N THR A 19 -8.55 23.56 -3.83
CA THR A 19 -9.77 24.30 -3.50
C THR A 19 -10.06 24.34 -2.00
N ARG A 20 -9.69 23.29 -1.27
CA ARG A 20 -10.04 23.13 0.15
C ARG A 20 -8.91 23.51 1.09
N THR A 21 -7.67 23.37 0.68
CA THR A 21 -6.50 23.60 1.53
C THR A 21 -5.59 24.73 1.04
N GLY A 22 -5.81 25.23 -0.18
CA GLY A 22 -4.95 26.22 -0.81
C GLY A 22 -3.61 25.66 -1.29
N MET A 23 -3.41 24.31 -1.26
CA MET A 23 -2.15 23.68 -1.62
C MET A 23 -2.30 22.65 -2.74
N GLU A 24 -1.28 22.56 -3.59
CA GLU A 24 -1.11 21.44 -4.51
C GLU A 24 -0.67 20.16 -3.77
N VAL A 25 -1.01 18.99 -4.32
CA VAL A 25 -0.60 17.68 -3.76
C VAL A 25 0.92 17.60 -3.61
N SER A 26 1.65 18.01 -4.66
CA SER A 26 3.12 18.01 -4.65
C SER A 26 3.68 18.91 -3.55
N GLU A 27 3.08 20.07 -3.31
CA GLU A 27 3.47 20.95 -2.24
C GLU A 27 3.24 20.33 -0.87
N TYR A 28 2.05 19.75 -0.66
CA TYR A 28 1.73 19.05 0.58
C TYR A 28 2.74 17.92 0.88
N LEU A 29 3.09 17.12 -0.13
CA LEU A 29 4.09 16.07 0.02
C LEU A 29 5.48 16.64 0.30
N ASP A 30 5.90 17.69 -0.40
CA ASP A 30 7.20 18.35 -0.19
C ASP A 30 7.32 18.90 1.24
N PHE A 31 6.26 19.53 1.78
CA PHE A 31 6.25 20.01 3.17
C PHE A 31 6.33 18.88 4.19
N ASN A 32 5.63 17.77 3.97
CA ASN A 32 5.73 16.60 4.85
C ASN A 32 7.14 16.01 4.83
N ILE A 33 7.73 15.79 3.65
CA ILE A 33 9.09 15.25 3.52
C ILE A 33 10.11 16.22 4.13
N GLY A 34 10.01 17.53 3.82
CA GLY A 34 10.88 18.55 4.40
C GLY A 34 10.83 18.58 5.93
N SER A 35 9.63 18.41 6.50
CA SER A 35 9.46 18.30 7.95
C SER A 35 10.06 17.01 8.50
N LEU A 36 9.87 15.88 7.80
CA LEU A 36 10.37 14.57 8.21
C LEU A 36 11.90 14.49 8.19
N VAL A 37 12.54 15.10 7.19
CA VAL A 37 14.02 15.15 7.07
C VAL A 37 14.67 15.73 8.33
N ASN A 38 13.99 16.64 9.03
CA ASN A 38 14.52 17.18 10.29
C ASN A 38 14.65 16.13 11.41
N TYR A 39 13.96 15.00 11.30
CA TYR A 39 13.94 13.92 12.30
C TYR A 39 14.71 12.66 11.86
N ILE A 40 14.93 12.46 10.55
CA ILE A 40 15.62 11.28 10.01
C ILE A 40 17.14 11.42 10.19
N GLY A 41 17.78 10.32 10.54
CA GLY A 41 19.26 10.23 10.59
C GLY A 41 19.91 10.90 11.80
N ARG A 42 19.13 11.41 12.76
CA ARG A 42 19.70 11.99 13.99
C ARG A 42 19.89 10.92 15.06
N ASP A 43 21.04 10.96 15.75
CA ASP A 43 21.32 10.08 16.88
C ASP A 43 20.28 10.34 18.01
N PRO A 44 19.61 9.31 18.53
CA PRO A 44 18.76 9.44 19.72
C PRO A 44 19.43 10.09 20.93
N LYS A 45 20.75 9.98 21.07
CA LYS A 45 21.54 10.69 22.10
C LYS A 45 21.57 12.20 21.87
N GLU A 46 21.66 12.62 20.61
CA GLU A 46 21.59 14.03 20.24
C GLU A 46 20.24 14.65 20.59
N LEU A 47 19.15 13.87 20.51
CA LEU A 47 17.80 14.24 20.98
C LEU A 47 17.79 14.65 22.46
N MET A 48 18.51 13.92 23.30
CA MET A 48 18.52 14.18 24.74
C MET A 48 19.43 15.38 25.10
N GLU A 49 20.48 15.62 24.32
CA GLU A 49 21.46 16.66 24.57
C GLU A 49 21.09 18.01 23.92
N LYS A 50 20.34 17.98 22.81
CA LYS A 50 20.00 19.14 21.98
C LYS A 50 18.52 19.12 21.60
N ALA A 51 17.63 18.96 22.58
CA ALA A 51 16.18 18.90 22.35
C ALA A 51 15.64 20.06 21.51
N ASP A 52 16.25 21.24 21.60
CA ASP A 52 15.83 22.44 20.84
C ASP A 52 15.90 22.26 19.32
N LEU A 53 16.75 21.33 18.83
CA LEU A 53 16.86 21.04 17.37
C LEU A 53 15.62 20.32 16.82
N TYR A 54 14.79 19.74 17.67
CA TYR A 54 13.56 19.03 17.28
C TYR A 54 12.32 19.92 17.29
N PHE A 55 12.43 21.10 17.91
CA PHE A 55 11.37 22.09 17.88
C PHE A 55 11.49 22.92 16.60
N LEU A 56 10.46 22.83 15.76
CA LEU A 56 10.35 23.61 14.55
C LEU A 56 9.61 24.90 14.86
N ASN A 57 10.07 26.00 14.29
CA ASN A 57 9.30 27.25 14.32
C ASN A 57 8.44 27.32 13.06
N PRO A 58 7.11 27.13 13.13
CA PRO A 58 6.25 27.11 11.95
C PRO A 58 6.33 28.39 11.10
N ALA A 59 6.66 29.52 11.71
CA ALA A 59 6.73 30.80 11.01
C ALA A 59 8.02 30.98 10.19
N THR A 60 9.10 30.23 10.51
CA THR A 60 10.41 30.39 9.90
C THR A 60 11.05 29.11 9.42
N PHE A 61 10.41 27.95 9.63
CA PHE A 61 10.96 26.66 9.23
C PHE A 61 11.05 26.53 7.71
N PHE A 62 10.05 27.01 7.00
CA PHE A 62 10.06 27.08 5.54
C PHE A 62 10.39 28.49 5.07
N PRO A 63 10.98 28.66 3.88
CA PRO A 63 11.35 29.96 3.32
C PRO A 63 10.15 30.90 3.15
N ALA A 64 10.43 32.22 3.15
CA ALA A 64 9.42 33.23 3.04
C ALA A 64 8.62 33.19 1.71
N GLU A 65 9.24 32.68 0.66
CA GLU A 65 8.67 32.52 -0.69
C GLU A 65 7.49 31.56 -0.72
N VAL A 66 7.42 30.60 0.21
CA VAL A 66 6.35 29.60 0.32
C VAL A 66 5.49 29.78 1.57
N LYS A 67 5.50 31.00 2.14
CA LYS A 67 4.84 31.28 3.43
C LYS A 67 3.37 30.93 3.46
N GLU A 68 2.60 31.28 2.42
CA GLU A 68 1.16 31.02 2.36
C GLU A 68 0.87 29.51 2.35
N SER A 69 1.57 28.75 1.50
CA SER A 69 1.44 27.28 1.47
C SER A 69 1.89 26.65 2.79
N ALA A 70 2.95 27.19 3.42
CA ALA A 70 3.42 26.71 4.72
C ALA A 70 2.40 26.98 5.84
N GLU A 71 1.73 28.13 5.85
CA GLU A 71 0.66 28.42 6.81
C GLU A 71 -0.52 27.46 6.63
N ASN A 72 -0.91 27.17 5.39
CA ASN A 72 -1.94 26.19 5.07
C ASN A 72 -1.54 24.77 5.54
N PHE A 73 -0.30 24.35 5.26
CA PHE A 73 0.24 23.09 5.73
C PHE A 73 0.19 22.96 7.25
N TRP A 74 0.71 23.95 7.97
CA TRP A 74 0.68 23.95 9.42
C TRP A 74 -0.74 24.00 9.98
N GLY A 75 -1.67 24.65 9.30
CA GLY A 75 -3.11 24.65 9.64
C GLY A 75 -3.73 23.25 9.62
N LEU A 76 -3.27 22.39 8.71
CA LEU A 76 -3.72 21.00 8.61
C LEU A 76 -3.05 20.09 9.64
N GLU A 77 -1.72 20.23 9.81
CA GLU A 77 -0.89 19.22 10.48
C GLU A 77 -0.62 19.53 11.97
N LEU A 78 -0.87 20.77 12.43
CA LEU A 78 -0.68 21.14 13.83
C LEU A 78 -1.90 20.82 14.68
N GLY A 79 -1.67 20.18 15.84
CA GLY A 79 -2.65 20.02 16.91
C GLY A 79 -2.29 20.82 18.15
N SER A 80 -3.31 21.38 18.84
CA SER A 80 -3.18 21.93 20.20
C SER A 80 -3.50 20.85 21.25
N LEU A 81 -3.10 21.11 22.50
CA LEU A 81 -3.41 20.19 23.60
C LEU A 81 -4.92 19.98 23.75
N GLU A 82 -5.71 21.05 23.70
CA GLU A 82 -7.18 20.99 23.81
C GLU A 82 -7.77 20.12 22.70
N ARG A 83 -7.32 20.33 21.48
CA ARG A 83 -7.83 19.57 20.33
C ARG A 83 -7.52 18.08 20.44
N TYR A 84 -6.32 17.70 20.90
CA TYR A 84 -6.01 16.30 21.16
C TYR A 84 -6.84 15.72 22.31
N GLN A 85 -7.06 16.49 23.37
CA GLN A 85 -7.90 16.06 24.49
C GLN A 85 -9.33 15.80 24.02
N ASP A 86 -9.90 16.69 23.20
CA ASP A 86 -11.25 16.52 22.66
C ASP A 86 -11.34 15.31 21.75
N GLU A 87 -10.41 15.16 20.81
CA GLU A 87 -10.38 14.03 19.86
C GLU A 87 -10.15 12.69 20.59
N LEU A 88 -9.23 12.64 21.55
CA LEU A 88 -8.98 11.43 22.37
C LEU A 88 -10.17 11.10 23.27
N THR A 89 -10.82 12.08 23.87
CA THR A 89 -12.00 11.86 24.71
C THR A 89 -13.18 11.35 23.90
N ALA A 90 -13.37 11.84 22.70
CA ALA A 90 -14.42 11.37 21.80
C ALA A 90 -14.20 9.90 21.39
N VAL A 91 -12.95 9.49 21.21
CA VAL A 91 -12.57 8.15 20.72
C VAL A 91 -12.42 7.13 21.85
N THR A 92 -12.00 7.54 23.04
CA THR A 92 -11.76 6.62 24.18
C THR A 92 -13.00 5.87 24.66
N LYS A 93 -14.20 6.30 24.27
CA LYS A 93 -15.44 5.54 24.55
C LYS A 93 -15.56 4.27 23.70
N LEU A 94 -14.83 4.17 22.60
CA LEU A 94 -14.97 3.12 21.62
C LEU A 94 -13.69 2.28 21.43
N VAL A 95 -12.53 2.81 21.84
CA VAL A 95 -11.23 2.23 21.45
C VAL A 95 -10.24 2.35 22.61
N PRO A 96 -9.54 1.28 22.92
CA PRO A 96 -8.53 1.28 23.98
C PRO A 96 -7.31 2.15 23.64
N HIS A 97 -6.40 2.20 24.60
CA HIS A 97 -5.22 3.07 24.69
C HIS A 97 -4.21 2.94 23.53
N HIS A 98 -4.46 2.08 22.54
CA HIS A 98 -3.61 1.92 21.35
C HIS A 98 -4.09 2.73 20.15
N ASN A 99 -5.15 3.54 20.27
CA ASN A 99 -5.62 4.36 19.18
C ASN A 99 -4.88 5.71 19.12
N PHE A 100 -3.97 5.81 18.19
CA PHE A 100 -3.22 7.03 17.91
C PHE A 100 -3.84 7.88 16.78
N THR A 101 -5.13 7.69 16.46
CA THR A 101 -5.79 8.36 15.31
C THR A 101 -5.69 9.88 15.40
N ALA A 102 -5.85 10.47 16.58
CA ALA A 102 -5.73 11.91 16.76
C ALA A 102 -4.32 12.42 16.39
N PHE A 103 -3.27 11.67 16.79
CA PHE A 103 -1.87 12.00 16.50
C PHE A 103 -1.49 11.74 15.04
N ARG A 104 -2.05 10.69 14.42
CA ARG A 104 -1.91 10.43 12.99
C ARG A 104 -2.58 11.50 12.14
N LYS A 105 -3.70 12.02 12.60
CA LYS A 105 -4.44 13.09 11.93
C LYS A 105 -3.65 14.41 11.96
N ARG A 106 -2.97 14.71 13.06
CA ARG A 106 -2.10 15.87 13.26
C ARG A 106 -0.81 15.45 13.95
N PRO A 107 0.23 15.14 13.19
CA PRO A 107 1.47 14.58 13.75
C PRO A 107 2.33 15.59 14.51
N PHE A 108 2.03 16.90 14.41
CA PHE A 108 2.81 17.93 15.06
C PHE A 108 2.05 18.56 16.22
N PHE A 109 2.68 18.60 17.38
CA PHE A 109 2.17 19.26 18.59
C PHE A 109 2.69 20.69 18.69
N ARG A 110 1.78 21.66 18.82
CA ARG A 110 2.13 23.06 19.00
C ARG A 110 2.37 23.38 20.47
N THR A 111 3.48 24.04 20.79
CA THR A 111 3.82 24.51 22.12
C THR A 111 4.62 25.83 22.03
N ASN A 112 4.20 26.87 22.77
CA ASN A 112 4.91 28.14 22.94
C ASN A 112 5.47 28.75 21.63
N GLY A 113 4.67 28.78 20.55
CA GLY A 113 5.10 29.31 19.24
C GLY A 113 5.96 28.40 18.39
N THR A 114 6.35 27.23 18.91
CA THR A 114 7.07 26.18 18.19
C THR A 114 6.19 24.95 18.01
N CYS A 115 6.67 23.94 17.27
CA CYS A 115 6.03 22.64 17.18
C CYS A 115 7.07 21.52 17.17
N ILE A 116 6.63 20.33 17.55
CA ILE A 116 7.45 19.12 17.51
C ILE A 116 6.60 17.98 16.93
N ALA A 117 7.21 17.10 16.13
CA ALA A 117 6.54 15.88 15.74
C ALA A 117 6.34 14.99 16.97
N ILE A 118 5.09 14.54 17.21
CA ILE A 118 4.76 13.63 18.32
C ILE A 118 5.55 12.34 18.16
N HIS A 119 5.62 11.84 16.93
CA HIS A 119 6.48 10.74 16.52
C HIS A 119 6.77 10.84 15.01
N PRO A 120 8.01 10.68 14.56
CA PRO A 120 8.35 10.76 13.13
C PRO A 120 7.54 9.81 12.25
N CYS A 121 7.21 8.60 12.76
CA CYS A 121 6.37 7.65 12.03
C CYS A 121 4.99 8.20 11.66
N PHE A 122 4.39 9.07 12.48
CA PHE A 122 3.10 9.68 12.13
C PHE A 122 3.23 10.70 10.99
N VAL A 123 4.38 11.37 10.88
CA VAL A 123 4.69 12.23 9.72
C VAL A 123 4.92 11.38 8.48
N GLN A 124 5.64 10.25 8.61
CA GLN A 124 5.83 9.30 7.52
C GLN A 124 4.49 8.73 7.02
N GLU A 125 3.60 8.33 7.92
CA GLU A 125 2.27 7.82 7.55
C GLU A 125 1.45 8.83 6.73
N LYS A 126 1.75 10.15 6.82
CA LYS A 126 1.12 11.16 5.96
C LYS A 126 1.53 11.05 4.50
N LEU A 127 2.72 10.52 4.22
CA LEU A 127 3.18 10.26 2.85
C LEU A 127 2.55 9.00 2.25
N GLU A 128 1.99 8.14 3.09
CA GLU A 128 1.32 6.89 2.71
C GLU A 128 -0.20 7.10 2.62
N ALA A 129 -0.94 6.47 3.51
CA ALA A 129 -2.41 6.57 3.56
C ALA A 129 -2.91 7.93 4.11
N GLY A 130 -2.06 8.73 4.72
CA GLY A 130 -2.44 10.00 5.34
C GLY A 130 -2.94 11.04 4.35
N LEU A 131 -2.38 11.08 3.14
CA LEU A 131 -2.87 11.95 2.06
C LEU A 131 -4.33 11.62 1.72
N PHE A 132 -4.65 10.32 1.55
CA PHE A 132 -6.03 9.88 1.32
C PHE A 132 -6.96 10.39 2.42
N TRP A 133 -6.59 10.20 3.69
CA TRP A 133 -7.42 10.63 4.82
C TRP A 133 -7.52 12.15 4.94
N THR A 134 -6.46 12.88 4.60
CA THR A 134 -6.49 14.34 4.56
C THR A 134 -7.53 14.83 3.54
N ILE A 135 -7.52 14.26 2.33
CA ILE A 135 -8.52 14.56 1.30
C ILE A 135 -9.92 14.14 1.77
N PHE A 136 -10.07 12.90 2.25
CA PHE A 136 -11.35 12.35 2.69
C PHE A 136 -12.05 13.22 3.74
N HIS A 137 -11.30 13.74 4.70
CA HIS A 137 -11.86 14.61 5.75
C HIS A 137 -12.24 16.02 5.27
N THR A 138 -11.79 16.42 4.10
CA THR A 138 -12.23 17.69 3.47
C THR A 138 -13.53 17.54 2.69
N LEU A 139 -13.93 16.32 2.34
CA LEU A 139 -15.13 16.02 1.55
C LEU A 139 -16.39 16.11 2.43
N GLN A 140 -17.42 16.76 1.91
CA GLN A 140 -18.67 17.00 2.65
C GLN A 140 -19.74 15.97 2.31
N HIS A 141 -19.75 15.46 1.06
CA HIS A 141 -20.81 14.56 0.56
C HIS A 141 -20.31 13.12 0.43
N ASP A 142 -21.17 12.16 0.74
CA ASP A 142 -20.83 10.74 0.65
C ASP A 142 -20.55 10.31 -0.81
N THR A 143 -21.20 10.93 -1.79
CA THR A 143 -20.93 10.71 -3.22
C THR A 143 -19.47 11.08 -3.61
N GLU A 144 -18.94 12.15 -3.02
CA GLU A 144 -17.54 12.57 -3.23
C GLU A 144 -16.57 11.55 -2.56
N ARG A 145 -16.91 11.11 -1.35
CA ARG A 145 -16.13 10.10 -0.62
C ARG A 145 -16.10 8.76 -1.37
N ASP A 146 -17.24 8.33 -1.91
CA ASP A 146 -17.33 7.12 -2.73
C ASP A 146 -16.51 7.26 -4.02
N ALA A 147 -16.52 8.45 -4.63
CA ALA A 147 -15.70 8.73 -5.81
C ALA A 147 -14.20 8.66 -5.47
N LEU A 148 -13.79 9.21 -4.33
CA LEU A 148 -12.41 9.12 -3.85
C LEU A 148 -11.99 7.67 -3.59
N PHE A 149 -12.82 6.84 -2.94
CA PHE A 149 -12.52 5.43 -2.73
C PHE A 149 -12.34 4.66 -4.04
N ARG A 150 -13.23 4.89 -5.02
CA ARG A 150 -13.09 4.24 -6.35
C ARG A 150 -11.83 4.67 -7.08
N LEU A 151 -11.52 5.95 -7.01
CA LEU A 151 -10.32 6.50 -7.63
C LEU A 151 -9.05 5.94 -6.99
N TRP A 152 -9.00 5.96 -5.65
CA TRP A 152 -7.89 5.41 -4.87
C TRP A 152 -7.67 3.92 -5.15
N GLY A 153 -8.76 3.15 -5.24
CA GLY A 153 -8.72 1.75 -5.62
C GLY A 153 -8.04 1.53 -6.97
N ARG A 154 -8.44 2.27 -7.99
CA ARG A 154 -7.85 2.17 -9.34
C ARG A 154 -6.38 2.57 -9.38
N LEU A 155 -5.99 3.60 -8.62
CA LEU A 155 -4.59 4.00 -8.54
C LEU A 155 -3.72 2.93 -7.92
N PHE A 156 -4.17 2.41 -6.78
CA PHE A 156 -3.47 1.33 -6.09
C PHE A 156 -3.31 0.12 -7.01
N GLU A 157 -4.38 -0.33 -7.62
CA GLU A 157 -4.39 -1.44 -8.56
C GLU A 157 -3.42 -1.20 -9.73
N THR A 158 -3.51 -0.03 -10.39
CA THR A 158 -2.60 0.32 -11.49
C THR A 158 -1.14 0.34 -11.04
N TYR A 159 -0.85 0.95 -9.89
CA TYR A 159 0.50 1.01 -9.32
C TYR A 159 1.09 -0.38 -9.05
N ILE A 160 0.30 -1.24 -8.40
CA ILE A 160 0.72 -2.62 -8.09
C ILE A 160 0.97 -3.41 -9.36
N ILE A 161 0.06 -3.35 -10.34
CA ILE A 161 0.17 -4.10 -11.60
C ILE A 161 1.38 -3.63 -12.43
N GLU A 162 1.66 -2.34 -12.49
CA GLU A 162 2.86 -1.82 -13.16
C GLU A 162 4.15 -2.25 -12.43
N THR A 163 4.13 -2.25 -11.11
CA THR A 163 5.28 -2.69 -10.30
C THR A 163 5.54 -4.18 -10.50
N LEU A 164 4.50 -5.02 -10.51
CA LEU A 164 4.60 -6.45 -10.81
C LEU A 164 5.06 -6.70 -12.24
N ALA A 165 4.56 -5.96 -13.21
CA ALA A 165 5.01 -6.06 -14.61
C ALA A 165 6.51 -5.73 -14.73
N ALA A 166 6.98 -4.73 -14.00
CA ALA A 166 8.41 -4.40 -13.94
C ALA A 166 9.24 -5.48 -13.23
N ALA A 167 8.64 -6.18 -12.24
CA ALA A 167 9.27 -7.30 -11.53
C ALA A 167 9.22 -8.62 -12.33
N ALA A 168 8.34 -8.77 -13.31
CA ALA A 168 8.14 -10.00 -14.07
C ALA A 168 9.02 -10.03 -15.33
N LYS A 169 10.35 -9.90 -15.17
CA LYS A 169 11.28 -9.99 -16.32
C LYS A 169 11.66 -11.45 -16.59
N GLY A 170 12.03 -11.73 -17.84
CA GLY A 170 12.58 -13.04 -18.24
C GLY A 170 11.63 -13.89 -19.05
N LYS A 171 11.55 -15.21 -18.74
CA LYS A 171 10.77 -16.20 -19.51
C LYS A 171 9.27 -16.21 -19.16
N ASN A 172 8.89 -15.57 -18.08
CA ASN A 172 7.52 -15.55 -17.58
C ASN A 172 6.72 -14.49 -18.32
N GLN A 173 5.49 -14.83 -18.69
CA GLN A 173 4.57 -13.88 -19.31
C GLN A 173 3.74 -13.21 -18.20
N PHE A 174 3.82 -11.89 -18.12
CA PHE A 174 2.94 -11.09 -17.28
C PHE A 174 1.87 -10.42 -18.13
N LEU A 175 0.61 -10.59 -17.75
CA LEU A 175 -0.53 -10.02 -18.44
C LEU A 175 -1.29 -9.11 -17.47
N PRO A 176 -1.24 -7.79 -17.66
CA PRO A 176 -2.00 -6.84 -16.86
C PRO A 176 -3.47 -6.83 -17.30
N PHE A 177 -4.39 -6.76 -16.35
CA PHE A 177 -5.83 -6.63 -16.56
C PHE A 177 -6.41 -7.61 -17.60
N PRO A 178 -6.15 -8.92 -17.46
CA PRO A 178 -6.54 -9.92 -18.44
C PRO A 178 -8.07 -10.04 -18.55
N LYS A 179 -8.57 -10.14 -19.78
CA LYS A 179 -10.01 -10.19 -20.06
C LYS A 179 -10.44 -11.51 -20.65
N TYR A 180 -11.62 -11.97 -20.25
CA TYR A 180 -12.24 -13.11 -20.90
C TYR A 180 -12.62 -12.78 -22.34
N ARG A 181 -12.32 -13.69 -23.26
CA ARG A 181 -12.61 -13.53 -24.69
C ARG A 181 -14.12 -13.47 -24.99
N ASP A 182 -14.93 -14.17 -24.19
CA ASP A 182 -16.36 -14.31 -24.44
C ASP A 182 -17.20 -13.08 -24.05
N ASN A 183 -16.78 -12.29 -23.07
CA ASN A 183 -17.56 -11.17 -22.56
C ASN A 183 -16.76 -9.88 -22.28
N ASN A 184 -15.47 -9.87 -22.56
CA ASN A 184 -14.55 -8.74 -22.31
C ASN A 184 -14.51 -8.26 -20.84
N GLN A 185 -14.94 -9.10 -19.89
CA GLN A 185 -14.83 -8.83 -18.46
C GLN A 185 -13.43 -9.19 -17.97
N GLU A 186 -12.93 -8.43 -17.01
CA GLU A 186 -11.65 -8.74 -16.36
C GLU A 186 -11.74 -10.06 -15.59
N ALA A 187 -10.72 -10.90 -15.81
CA ALA A 187 -10.60 -12.18 -15.13
C ALA A 187 -9.86 -12.02 -13.79
N PHE A 188 -8.78 -11.25 -13.79
CA PHE A 188 -7.94 -10.92 -12.63
C PHE A 188 -7.34 -9.54 -12.87
N ASP A 189 -6.79 -8.91 -11.82
CA ASP A 189 -6.06 -7.65 -12.01
C ASP A 189 -4.71 -7.91 -12.70
N GLY A 190 -4.09 -9.07 -12.48
CA GLY A 190 -2.89 -9.50 -13.19
C GLY A 190 -2.70 -11.00 -13.21
N ILE A 191 -2.02 -11.50 -14.24
CA ILE A 191 -1.59 -12.90 -14.35
C ILE A 191 -0.09 -12.94 -14.66
N LEU A 192 0.63 -13.83 -13.94
CA LEU A 192 2.01 -14.20 -14.27
C LEU A 192 2.06 -15.72 -14.53
N SER A 193 2.61 -16.14 -15.68
CA SER A 193 2.67 -17.57 -16.01
C SER A 193 3.92 -17.95 -16.79
N ASP A 194 4.43 -19.18 -16.53
CA ASP A 194 5.42 -19.87 -17.34
C ASP A 194 4.79 -20.96 -18.24
N GLY A 195 3.46 -21.03 -18.29
CA GLY A 195 2.67 -22.05 -18.97
C GLY A 195 2.40 -23.30 -18.14
N LYS A 196 3.04 -23.51 -16.98
CA LYS A 196 2.80 -24.64 -16.05
C LYS A 196 2.24 -24.16 -14.72
N ILE A 197 2.73 -23.05 -14.24
CA ILE A 197 2.29 -22.35 -13.03
C ILE A 197 1.66 -21.04 -13.47
N CYS A 198 0.52 -20.71 -12.89
CA CYS A 198 -0.17 -19.44 -13.05
C CYS A 198 -0.28 -18.77 -11.68
N VAL A 199 0.17 -17.55 -11.57
CA VAL A 199 -0.05 -16.68 -10.40
C VAL A 199 -1.14 -15.68 -10.77
N ALA A 200 -2.21 -15.65 -9.99
CA ALA A 200 -3.37 -14.80 -10.21
C ALA A 200 -3.43 -13.73 -9.11
N PHE A 201 -3.33 -12.46 -9.51
CA PHE A 201 -3.30 -11.31 -8.61
C PHE A 201 -4.67 -10.65 -8.55
N GLU A 202 -5.08 -10.30 -7.34
CA GLU A 202 -6.22 -9.45 -7.02
C GLU A 202 -5.74 -8.34 -6.08
N CYS A 203 -6.02 -7.09 -6.40
CA CYS A 203 -5.58 -5.91 -5.66
C CYS A 203 -6.76 -5.25 -4.93
N LYS A 204 -6.57 -4.90 -3.67
CA LYS A 204 -7.61 -4.23 -2.87
C LYS A 204 -7.04 -3.09 -2.04
N ALA A 205 -7.44 -1.87 -2.35
CA ALA A 205 -7.09 -0.65 -1.60
C ALA A 205 -8.06 -0.36 -0.43
N GLY A 206 -8.74 -1.38 0.08
CA GLY A 206 -9.70 -1.21 1.18
C GLY A 206 -9.02 -0.89 2.51
N PHE A 207 -9.65 -0.01 3.29
CA PHE A 207 -9.22 0.29 4.66
C PHE A 207 -10.19 -0.33 5.66
N LEU A 208 -9.66 -0.97 6.70
CA LEU A 208 -10.45 -1.37 7.85
C LEU A 208 -10.89 -0.15 8.67
N LYS A 209 -12.05 -0.24 9.27
CA LYS A 209 -12.53 0.79 10.20
C LYS A 209 -11.57 0.90 11.39
N ALA A 210 -11.33 2.13 11.86
CA ALA A 210 -10.48 2.36 13.02
C ALA A 210 -10.99 1.59 14.25
N GLU A 211 -12.30 1.56 14.46
CA GLU A 211 -12.95 0.79 15.53
C GLU A 211 -12.64 -0.70 15.42
N SER A 212 -12.67 -1.27 14.21
CA SER A 212 -12.36 -2.69 13.99
C SER A 212 -10.90 -3.02 14.30
N LYS A 213 -9.96 -2.13 13.91
CA LYS A 213 -8.52 -2.35 14.13
C LYS A 213 -8.09 -2.19 15.58
N PHE A 214 -8.65 -1.21 16.29
CA PHE A 214 -8.12 -0.74 17.57
C PHE A 214 -9.01 -1.09 18.77
N SER A 215 -10.14 -1.78 18.56
CA SER A 215 -11.04 -2.20 19.63
C SER A 215 -10.52 -3.39 20.43
N GLU A 216 -9.54 -4.14 19.93
CA GLU A 216 -9.14 -5.45 20.45
C GLU A 216 -10.30 -6.47 20.51
N ASP A 217 -11.44 -6.16 19.89
CA ASP A 217 -12.62 -7.03 19.82
C ASP A 217 -12.69 -7.76 18.47
N PRO A 218 -12.42 -9.07 18.43
CA PRO A 218 -12.56 -9.86 17.21
C PRO A 218 -13.96 -9.79 16.58
N LYS A 219 -15.00 -9.50 17.38
CA LYS A 219 -16.37 -9.37 16.87
C LYS A 219 -16.58 -8.14 15.99
N LEU A 220 -15.71 -7.14 16.10
CA LEU A 220 -15.68 -5.98 15.20
C LEU A 220 -14.72 -6.20 14.05
N LEU A 221 -13.55 -6.79 14.32
CA LEU A 221 -12.51 -6.99 13.31
C LEU A 221 -12.91 -8.02 12.25
N ILE A 222 -13.37 -9.21 12.66
CA ILE A 222 -13.66 -10.31 11.74
C ILE A 222 -14.74 -9.93 10.72
N PRO A 223 -15.89 -9.34 11.10
CA PRO A 223 -16.88 -8.91 10.12
C PRO A 223 -16.38 -7.84 9.13
N ASP A 224 -15.55 -6.90 9.59
CA ASP A 224 -14.99 -5.86 8.71
C ASP A 224 -13.97 -6.44 7.73
N LEU A 225 -13.14 -7.39 8.16
CA LEU A 225 -12.25 -8.17 7.29
C LEU A 225 -13.04 -8.97 6.25
N GLU A 226 -14.06 -9.71 6.69
CA GLU A 226 -14.90 -10.52 5.80
C GLU A 226 -15.69 -9.66 4.81
N ASP A 227 -16.16 -8.49 5.20
CA ASP A 227 -16.88 -7.58 4.31
C ASP A 227 -15.98 -7.05 3.19
N LYS A 228 -14.76 -6.64 3.51
CA LYS A 228 -13.87 -5.97 2.56
C LYS A 228 -12.97 -6.91 1.78
N PHE A 229 -12.41 -7.90 2.45
CA PHE A 229 -11.42 -8.80 1.88
C PHE A 229 -11.91 -10.24 1.76
N GLY A 230 -12.89 -10.64 2.56
CA GLY A 230 -13.33 -12.02 2.71
C GLY A 230 -14.27 -12.53 1.61
N SER A 231 -15.24 -13.36 2.02
CA SER A 231 -16.18 -14.05 1.12
C SER A 231 -17.54 -13.35 0.95
N SER A 232 -17.67 -12.11 1.38
CA SER A 232 -18.87 -11.29 1.11
C SER A 232 -19.12 -11.13 -0.40
N LYS A 233 -20.28 -10.61 -0.78
CA LYS A 233 -20.66 -10.46 -2.20
C LYS A 233 -19.63 -9.66 -3.01
N SER A 234 -18.99 -8.67 -2.38
CA SER A 234 -17.96 -7.79 -2.95
C SER A 234 -16.53 -8.15 -2.47
N GLY A 235 -16.37 -9.18 -1.65
CA GLY A 235 -15.10 -9.55 -1.06
C GLY A 235 -14.12 -10.14 -2.07
N ALA A 236 -12.84 -9.83 -1.86
CA ALA A 236 -11.75 -10.25 -2.73
C ALA A 236 -11.64 -11.78 -2.85
N LEU A 237 -11.76 -12.50 -1.73
CA LEU A 237 -11.60 -13.96 -1.73
C LEU A 237 -12.66 -14.65 -2.60
N ARG A 238 -13.90 -14.16 -2.57
CA ARG A 238 -14.95 -14.67 -3.43
C ARG A 238 -14.66 -14.38 -4.89
N GLN A 239 -14.15 -13.20 -5.20
CA GLN A 239 -13.79 -12.80 -6.56
C GLN A 239 -12.66 -13.70 -7.09
N ILE A 240 -11.55 -13.86 -6.34
CA ILE A 240 -10.45 -14.75 -6.72
C ILE A 240 -10.94 -16.18 -6.93
N ALA A 241 -11.69 -16.74 -5.99
CA ALA A 241 -12.21 -18.09 -6.08
C ALA A 241 -13.12 -18.28 -7.30
N SER A 242 -14.01 -17.32 -7.56
CA SER A 242 -14.90 -17.34 -8.73
C SER A 242 -14.10 -17.30 -10.04
N ASN A 243 -13.13 -16.42 -10.14
CA ASN A 243 -12.30 -16.26 -11.33
C ASN A 243 -11.45 -17.50 -11.60
N ILE A 244 -10.79 -18.07 -10.58
CA ILE A 244 -10.06 -19.35 -10.69
C ILE A 244 -10.98 -20.45 -11.22
N THR A 245 -12.20 -20.53 -10.68
CA THR A 245 -13.18 -21.52 -11.15
C THR A 245 -13.57 -21.33 -12.59
N GLN A 246 -13.81 -20.09 -12.98
CA GLN A 246 -14.23 -19.81 -14.36
C GLN A 246 -13.13 -20.13 -15.36
N VAL A 247 -11.86 -19.85 -15.04
CA VAL A 247 -10.71 -20.09 -15.91
C VAL A 247 -10.33 -21.57 -15.96
N PHE A 248 -10.26 -22.23 -14.79
CA PHE A 248 -9.71 -23.58 -14.67
C PHE A 248 -10.78 -24.67 -14.55
N ASN A 249 -12.05 -24.38 -14.86
CA ASN A 249 -13.12 -25.37 -14.87
C ASN A 249 -12.91 -26.41 -15.97
N LYS A 250 -12.95 -27.69 -15.59
CA LYS A 250 -12.81 -28.83 -16.52
C LYS A 250 -13.77 -28.78 -17.70
N ASN A 251 -14.97 -28.25 -17.47
CA ASN A 251 -16.04 -28.21 -18.47
C ASN A 251 -16.05 -26.92 -19.31
N ARG A 252 -15.10 -26.00 -19.08
CA ARG A 252 -15.03 -24.69 -19.76
C ARG A 252 -13.62 -24.41 -20.30
N THR A 253 -13.05 -25.36 -21.01
CA THR A 253 -11.66 -25.31 -21.53
C THR A 253 -11.39 -24.11 -22.43
N GLN A 254 -12.43 -23.57 -23.11
CA GLN A 254 -12.32 -22.38 -23.95
C GLN A 254 -11.96 -21.10 -23.19
N ARG A 255 -12.14 -21.07 -21.87
CA ARG A 255 -11.77 -19.93 -21.02
C ARG A 255 -10.31 -19.93 -20.57
N ARG A 256 -9.56 -20.95 -20.94
CA ARG A 256 -8.12 -21.04 -20.65
C ARG A 256 -7.26 -20.21 -21.59
N GLU A 257 -7.83 -19.66 -22.63
CA GLU A 257 -7.19 -18.63 -23.46
C GLU A 257 -7.70 -17.26 -23.02
N ILE A 258 -6.84 -16.48 -22.39
CA ILE A 258 -7.14 -15.14 -21.88
C ILE A 258 -6.18 -14.15 -22.54
N ASP A 259 -6.69 -13.21 -23.33
CA ASP A 259 -5.90 -12.22 -24.07
C ASP A 259 -4.66 -12.80 -24.76
N GLY A 260 -4.81 -13.97 -25.39
CA GLY A 260 -3.73 -14.66 -26.10
C GLY A 260 -2.77 -15.48 -25.22
N LEU A 261 -2.97 -15.48 -23.91
CA LEU A 261 -2.24 -16.35 -22.99
C LEU A 261 -2.94 -17.71 -22.89
N ASP A 262 -2.25 -18.77 -23.31
CA ASP A 262 -2.75 -20.16 -23.20
C ASP A 262 -2.43 -20.74 -21.82
N LEU A 263 -3.46 -20.93 -21.02
CA LEU A 263 -3.40 -21.56 -19.68
C LEU A 263 -3.78 -23.04 -19.68
N SER A 264 -3.91 -23.68 -20.86
CA SER A 264 -4.38 -25.09 -20.98
C SER A 264 -3.44 -26.10 -20.32
N LYS A 265 -2.17 -25.78 -20.21
CA LYS A 265 -1.13 -26.64 -19.60
C LYS A 265 -0.80 -26.25 -18.15
N VAL A 266 -1.51 -25.31 -17.58
CA VAL A 266 -1.31 -24.91 -16.19
C VAL A 266 -1.78 -26.02 -15.25
N HIS A 267 -0.90 -26.45 -14.36
CA HIS A 267 -1.18 -27.49 -13.35
C HIS A 267 -1.34 -26.90 -11.94
N VAL A 268 -0.86 -25.68 -11.72
CA VAL A 268 -0.93 -24.98 -10.44
C VAL A 268 -1.36 -23.56 -10.67
N VAL A 269 -2.36 -23.10 -9.90
CA VAL A 269 -2.74 -21.70 -9.84
C VAL A 269 -2.52 -21.16 -8.42
N VAL A 270 -1.66 -20.17 -8.28
CA VAL A 270 -1.33 -19.52 -7.01
C VAL A 270 -2.17 -18.26 -6.85
N PRO A 271 -3.12 -18.23 -5.92
CA PRO A 271 -3.91 -17.02 -5.64
C PRO A 271 -3.10 -16.03 -4.80
N ILE A 272 -3.10 -14.77 -5.22
CA ILE A 272 -2.47 -13.67 -4.51
C ILE A 272 -3.50 -12.58 -4.26
N LEU A 273 -3.58 -12.13 -3.01
CA LEU A 273 -4.28 -10.91 -2.63
C LEU A 273 -3.26 -9.84 -2.27
N VAL A 274 -3.23 -8.74 -3.02
CA VAL A 274 -2.39 -7.58 -2.71
C VAL A 274 -3.25 -6.52 -2.05
N VAL A 275 -2.85 -6.10 -0.84
CA VAL A 275 -3.59 -5.14 -0.03
C VAL A 275 -2.78 -3.87 0.22
N GLN A 276 -3.45 -2.76 0.35
CA GLN A 276 -2.79 -1.51 0.72
C GLN A 276 -2.48 -1.46 2.21
N GLU A 277 -3.37 -2.00 3.03
CA GLU A 277 -3.28 -1.88 4.47
C GLU A 277 -2.40 -2.97 5.08
N LYS A 278 -1.21 -2.58 5.58
CA LYS A 278 -0.21 -3.50 6.16
C LYS A 278 -0.77 -4.37 7.30
N PHE A 279 -1.77 -3.89 8.04
CA PHE A 279 -2.42 -4.70 9.07
C PHE A 279 -3.06 -5.96 8.48
N VAL A 280 -3.59 -5.88 7.26
CA VAL A 280 -4.25 -7.01 6.57
C VAL A 280 -3.24 -8.04 6.08
N SER A 281 -2.02 -7.64 5.70
CA SER A 281 -0.92 -8.55 5.32
C SER A 281 -0.20 -9.15 6.52
N SER A 282 -0.47 -8.67 7.76
CA SER A 282 0.16 -9.22 8.95
C SER A 282 -0.08 -10.73 9.09
N PRO A 283 0.86 -11.49 9.67
CA PRO A 283 0.83 -12.96 9.64
C PRO A 283 -0.48 -13.57 10.09
N LEU A 284 -1.05 -13.08 11.21
CA LEU A 284 -2.29 -13.62 11.75
C LEU A 284 -3.51 -13.33 10.87
N THR A 285 -3.60 -12.12 10.33
CA THR A 285 -4.69 -11.71 9.45
C THR A 285 -4.60 -12.42 8.10
N ALA A 286 -3.38 -12.52 7.55
CA ALA A 286 -3.12 -13.27 6.33
C ALA A 286 -3.50 -14.76 6.46
N TYR A 287 -3.17 -15.38 7.60
CA TYR A 287 -3.60 -16.75 7.92
C TYR A 287 -5.12 -16.88 7.95
N PHE A 288 -5.83 -15.97 8.62
CA PHE A 288 -7.29 -15.94 8.67
C PHE A 288 -7.90 -15.83 7.26
N LEU A 289 -7.37 -14.94 6.41
CA LEU A 289 -7.84 -14.79 5.04
C LEU A 289 -7.56 -16.05 4.19
N ALA A 290 -6.40 -16.68 4.38
CA ALA A 290 -6.07 -17.92 3.69
C ALA A 290 -7.01 -19.08 4.09
N ASP A 291 -7.42 -19.17 5.36
CA ASP A 291 -8.41 -20.15 5.82
C ASP A 291 -9.81 -19.86 5.29
N SER A 292 -10.22 -18.59 5.31
CA SER A 292 -11.49 -18.14 4.70
C SER A 292 -11.53 -18.45 3.20
N PHE A 293 -10.42 -18.23 2.48
CA PHE A 293 -10.31 -18.57 1.06
C PHE A 293 -10.48 -20.07 0.79
N ARG A 294 -9.82 -20.94 1.57
CA ARG A 294 -10.00 -22.38 1.49
C ARG A 294 -11.46 -22.80 1.73
N SER A 295 -12.09 -22.16 2.69
CA SER A 295 -13.51 -22.38 3.00
C SER A 295 -14.40 -21.97 1.83
N GLU A 296 -14.10 -20.85 1.18
CA GLU A 296 -14.82 -20.39 0.00
C GLU A 296 -14.66 -21.33 -1.20
N LEU A 297 -13.45 -21.81 -1.47
CA LEU A 297 -13.21 -22.83 -2.50
C LEU A 297 -14.02 -24.12 -2.26
N ARG A 298 -14.14 -24.56 -1.00
CA ARG A 298 -14.94 -25.74 -0.62
C ARG A 298 -16.44 -25.52 -0.82
N LYS A 299 -16.96 -24.34 -0.40
CA LYS A 299 -18.39 -23.98 -0.54
C LYS A 299 -18.85 -24.00 -1.99
N GLN A 300 -18.02 -23.47 -2.88
CA GLN A 300 -18.35 -23.41 -4.30
C GLN A 300 -18.23 -24.78 -4.99
N ARG A 301 -17.96 -25.87 -4.24
CA ARG A 301 -17.69 -27.23 -4.77
C ARG A 301 -16.54 -27.29 -5.79
N LEU A 302 -15.68 -26.29 -5.81
CA LEU A 302 -14.72 -26.02 -6.86
C LEU A 302 -13.53 -26.97 -6.87
N VAL A 303 -13.18 -27.52 -5.71
CA VAL A 303 -12.04 -28.45 -5.57
C VAL A 303 -12.18 -29.69 -6.48
N ARG A 304 -13.40 -30.07 -6.87
CA ARG A 304 -13.66 -31.22 -7.78
C ARG A 304 -13.73 -30.83 -9.26
N ASP A 305 -14.05 -29.56 -9.54
CA ASP A 305 -14.36 -29.10 -10.89
C ASP A 305 -13.20 -28.37 -11.57
N ILE A 306 -12.16 -28.03 -10.83
CA ILE A 306 -10.90 -27.52 -11.38
C ILE A 306 -9.91 -28.66 -11.59
N ASP A 307 -9.09 -28.61 -12.63
CA ASP A 307 -8.07 -29.61 -12.95
C ASP A 307 -6.63 -29.13 -12.70
N CYS A 308 -6.49 -28.12 -11.86
CA CYS A 308 -5.21 -27.64 -11.37
C CYS A 308 -5.17 -27.64 -9.84
N GLN A 309 -3.96 -27.69 -9.29
CA GLN A 309 -3.74 -27.50 -7.85
C GLN A 309 -3.87 -26.01 -7.51
N CYS A 310 -4.54 -25.74 -6.40
CA CYS A 310 -4.65 -24.39 -5.86
C CYS A 310 -4.06 -24.41 -4.44
N PRO A 311 -2.79 -24.01 -4.26
CA PRO A 311 -2.16 -23.93 -2.94
C PRO A 311 -2.78 -22.82 -2.10
N SER A 312 -2.20 -22.54 -0.93
CA SER A 312 -2.74 -21.53 -0.03
C SER A 312 -2.68 -20.13 -0.66
N LEU A 313 -3.68 -19.31 -0.33
CA LEU A 313 -3.66 -17.89 -0.65
C LEU A 313 -2.41 -17.24 -0.05
N VAL A 314 -1.75 -16.40 -0.82
CA VAL A 314 -0.69 -15.51 -0.33
C VAL A 314 -1.25 -14.11 -0.23
N VAL A 315 -1.05 -13.46 0.91
CA VAL A 315 -1.42 -12.06 1.12
C VAL A 315 -0.14 -11.24 1.17
N MET A 316 -0.10 -10.17 0.40
CA MET A 316 1.02 -9.22 0.28
C MET A 316 0.52 -7.81 0.47
N ASP A 317 1.39 -6.89 0.87
CA ASP A 317 1.14 -5.46 0.78
C ASP A 317 1.97 -4.79 -0.34
N ALA A 318 1.84 -3.47 -0.48
CA ALA A 318 2.56 -2.72 -1.50
C ALA A 318 4.09 -2.81 -1.31
N TYR A 319 4.58 -2.81 -0.08
CA TYR A 319 6.02 -2.90 0.22
C TYR A 319 6.60 -4.26 -0.20
N ASP A 320 5.83 -5.33 -0.04
CA ASP A 320 6.21 -6.66 -0.51
C ASP A 320 6.39 -6.67 -2.04
N VAL A 321 5.46 -6.05 -2.75
CA VAL A 321 5.51 -5.94 -4.23
C VAL A 321 6.70 -5.09 -4.68
N GLU A 322 6.98 -4.00 -3.99
CA GLU A 322 8.16 -3.16 -4.23
C GLU A 322 9.46 -3.94 -3.97
N ALA A 323 9.51 -4.71 -2.88
CA ALA A 323 10.65 -5.56 -2.55
C ALA A 323 10.89 -6.66 -3.60
N LEU A 324 9.82 -7.24 -4.17
CA LEU A 324 9.92 -8.17 -5.30
C LEU A 324 10.54 -7.51 -6.54
N ARG A 325 10.16 -6.27 -6.84
CA ARG A 325 10.72 -5.51 -7.96
C ARG A 325 12.22 -5.26 -7.76
N VAL A 326 12.61 -4.84 -6.56
CA VAL A 326 14.01 -4.65 -6.18
C VAL A 326 14.81 -5.94 -6.32
N SER A 327 14.26 -7.05 -5.83
CA SER A 327 14.90 -8.37 -5.90
C SER A 327 15.16 -8.82 -7.35
N ASN A 328 14.31 -8.44 -8.29
CA ASN A 328 14.45 -8.81 -9.70
C ASN A 328 15.57 -8.03 -10.45
N SER A 329 16.20 -7.06 -9.84
CA SER A 329 17.44 -6.46 -10.35
C SER A 329 18.58 -7.50 -10.40
N ASN A 330 18.46 -8.58 -9.62
CA ASN A 330 19.37 -9.73 -9.62
C ASN A 330 18.88 -10.78 -10.65
N SER A 331 19.74 -11.15 -11.60
CA SER A 331 19.44 -12.14 -12.64
C SER A 331 19.10 -13.55 -12.10
N ALA A 332 19.45 -13.85 -10.86
CA ALA A 332 19.14 -15.11 -10.19
C ALA A 332 17.76 -15.15 -9.53
N PHE A 333 17.07 -14.00 -9.43
CA PHE A 333 15.75 -13.95 -8.83
C PHE A 333 14.67 -14.37 -9.85
N ASP A 334 13.78 -15.24 -9.41
CA ASP A 334 12.62 -15.67 -10.18
C ASP A 334 11.35 -15.41 -9.35
N LEU A 335 10.60 -14.39 -9.75
CA LEU A 335 9.38 -13.95 -9.10
C LEU A 335 8.36 -15.08 -8.99
N LEU A 336 8.14 -15.83 -10.08
CA LEU A 336 7.15 -16.92 -10.12
C LEU A 336 7.50 -18.00 -9.12
N ASN A 337 8.77 -18.44 -9.12
CA ASN A 337 9.23 -19.44 -8.16
C ASN A 337 9.18 -18.95 -6.71
N CYS A 338 9.55 -17.71 -6.45
CA CYS A 338 9.49 -17.12 -5.11
C CYS A 338 8.06 -17.19 -4.54
N VAL A 339 7.09 -16.72 -5.31
CA VAL A 339 5.69 -16.70 -4.89
C VAL A 339 5.11 -18.12 -4.79
N PHE A 340 5.48 -19.01 -5.70
CA PHE A 340 5.07 -20.41 -5.65
C PHE A 340 5.61 -21.13 -4.41
N GLU A 341 6.88 -20.95 -4.08
CA GLU A 341 7.50 -21.50 -2.87
C GLU A 341 6.79 -21.00 -1.61
N ARG A 342 6.47 -19.69 -1.54
CA ARG A 342 5.70 -19.12 -0.42
C ARG A 342 4.33 -19.78 -0.28
N SER A 343 3.62 -19.97 -1.37
CA SER A 343 2.27 -20.58 -1.37
C SER A 343 2.27 -22.03 -0.86
N ARG A 344 3.38 -22.75 -1.03
CA ARG A 344 3.54 -24.14 -0.55
C ARG A 344 3.77 -24.25 0.95
N LEU A 345 4.23 -23.19 1.61
CA LEU A 345 4.35 -23.17 3.07
C LEU A 345 2.98 -23.23 3.78
N GLY A 346 1.91 -22.96 3.03
CA GLY A 346 0.53 -23.23 3.45
C GLY A 346 0.14 -22.43 4.70
N ASP A 347 -0.14 -23.17 5.78
CA ASP A 347 -0.70 -22.66 7.01
C ASP A 347 0.34 -22.05 7.97
N GLN A 348 1.59 -21.88 7.55
CA GLN A 348 2.57 -21.23 8.39
C GLN A 348 2.21 -19.74 8.54
N VAL A 349 2.08 -19.33 9.78
CA VAL A 349 1.91 -17.91 10.15
C VAL A 349 3.24 -17.23 9.93
N TYR A 350 3.45 -16.71 8.73
CA TYR A 350 4.71 -16.16 8.27
C TYR A 350 4.45 -14.92 7.39
N ASP A 351 5.13 -13.84 7.71
CA ASP A 351 5.08 -12.60 6.95
C ASP A 351 5.73 -12.79 5.56
N PHE A 352 5.17 -12.22 4.52
CA PHE A 352 5.72 -12.36 3.17
C PHE A 352 7.09 -11.69 3.07
N HIS A 353 7.27 -10.55 3.72
CA HIS A 353 8.55 -9.83 3.71
C HIS A 353 9.66 -10.64 4.38
N GLU A 354 9.40 -11.22 5.56
CA GLU A 354 10.35 -12.13 6.24
C GLU A 354 10.67 -13.34 5.36
N PHE A 355 9.64 -13.95 4.73
CA PHE A 355 9.85 -15.03 3.78
C PHE A 355 10.77 -14.60 2.62
N LEU A 356 10.57 -13.42 2.04
CA LEU A 356 11.39 -12.91 0.94
C LEU A 356 12.85 -12.76 1.35
N ILE A 357 13.12 -12.24 2.55
CA ILE A 357 14.47 -12.12 3.10
C ILE A 357 15.13 -13.49 3.22
N ASP A 358 14.43 -14.47 3.79
CA ASP A 358 14.98 -15.82 3.95
C ASP A 358 15.16 -16.53 2.61
N TYR A 359 14.21 -16.40 1.69
CA TYR A 359 14.33 -16.90 0.33
C TYR A 359 15.57 -16.33 -0.37
N ALA A 360 15.78 -15.02 -0.27
CA ALA A 360 16.95 -14.36 -0.84
C ALA A 360 18.27 -14.89 -0.24
N LYS A 361 18.34 -15.04 1.08
CA LYS A 361 19.51 -15.63 1.77
C LYS A 361 19.80 -17.05 1.27
N VAL A 362 18.78 -17.91 1.22
CA VAL A 362 18.93 -19.32 0.78
C VAL A 362 19.40 -19.41 -0.68
N LYS A 363 18.90 -18.52 -1.53
CA LYS A 363 19.27 -18.47 -2.96
C LYS A 363 20.56 -17.69 -3.24
N GLY A 364 21.20 -17.09 -2.23
CA GLY A 364 22.38 -16.23 -2.40
C GLY A 364 22.07 -14.95 -3.18
N ILE A 365 20.83 -14.44 -3.10
CA ILE A 365 20.38 -13.23 -3.78
C ILE A 365 20.63 -12.03 -2.87
N SER A 366 21.37 -11.04 -3.38
CA SER A 366 21.50 -9.75 -2.69
C SER A 366 20.28 -8.89 -2.97
N LEU A 367 19.54 -8.52 -1.93
CA LEU A 367 18.49 -7.52 -2.00
C LEU A 367 19.18 -6.14 -2.06
N LYS A 368 19.51 -5.67 -3.26
CA LYS A 368 20.06 -4.33 -3.48
C LYS A 368 18.93 -3.37 -3.78
N SER A 369 19.11 -2.09 -3.44
CA SER A 369 18.17 -1.04 -3.81
C SER A 369 17.98 -0.97 -5.34
N ASP A 370 16.78 -0.56 -5.76
CA ASP A 370 16.48 -0.34 -7.18
C ASP A 370 17.04 1.02 -7.61
N SER A 371 18.01 1.05 -8.51
CA SER A 371 18.62 2.28 -9.01
C SER A 371 17.60 3.29 -9.58
N VAL A 372 16.44 2.83 -10.06
CA VAL A 372 15.36 3.70 -10.54
C VAL A 372 14.64 4.36 -9.35
N MET A 373 14.39 3.62 -8.27
CA MET A 373 13.82 4.19 -7.04
C MET A 373 14.81 5.12 -6.35
N ASP A 374 16.08 4.72 -6.25
CA ASP A 374 17.15 5.58 -5.72
C ASP A 374 17.24 6.89 -6.49
N GLY A 375 17.18 6.85 -7.82
CA GLY A 375 17.16 8.05 -8.66
C GLY A 375 15.93 8.94 -8.42
N LYS A 376 14.74 8.37 -8.23
CA LYS A 376 13.52 9.12 -7.91
C LYS A 376 13.60 9.74 -6.50
N ILE A 377 14.05 8.97 -5.51
CA ILE A 377 14.23 9.44 -4.15
C ILE A 377 15.25 10.58 -4.12
N LYS A 378 16.40 10.42 -4.79
CA LYS A 378 17.42 11.45 -4.92
C LYS A 378 16.86 12.73 -5.54
N ALA A 379 16.11 12.62 -6.65
CA ALA A 379 15.49 13.79 -7.31
C ALA A 379 14.46 14.49 -6.40
N ILE A 380 13.71 13.75 -5.58
CA ILE A 380 12.80 14.33 -4.59
C ILE A 380 13.59 15.09 -3.52
N PHE A 381 14.65 14.50 -2.97
CA PHE A 381 15.49 15.14 -1.96
C PHE A 381 16.22 16.37 -2.51
N GLU A 382 16.72 16.33 -3.74
CA GLU A 382 17.34 17.47 -4.43
C GLU A 382 16.33 18.61 -4.55
N ARG A 383 15.11 18.34 -5.07
CA ARG A 383 14.04 19.34 -5.18
C ARG A 383 13.67 19.95 -3.82
N ILE A 384 13.56 19.15 -2.78
CA ILE A 384 13.22 19.62 -1.43
C ILE A 384 14.35 20.45 -0.84
N SER A 385 15.60 20.00 -1.03
CA SER A 385 16.78 20.72 -0.57
C SER A 385 16.92 22.09 -1.24
N GLU A 386 16.75 22.16 -2.54
CA GLU A 386 16.73 23.41 -3.29
C GLU A 386 15.58 24.33 -2.86
N ARG A 387 14.36 23.76 -2.72
CA ARG A 387 13.16 24.52 -2.41
C ARG A 387 13.15 25.09 -0.99
N PHE A 388 13.59 24.32 0.01
CA PHE A 388 13.41 24.69 1.41
C PHE A 388 14.69 25.05 2.15
N PHE A 389 15.84 24.51 1.74
CA PHE A 389 17.06 24.65 2.53
C PHE A 389 18.16 25.43 1.83
N HIS A 390 18.00 25.79 0.56
CA HIS A 390 18.99 26.53 -0.27
C HIS A 390 20.41 25.92 -0.17
N ARG A 391 20.51 24.61 0.05
CA ARG A 391 21.78 23.90 0.15
C ARG A 391 21.86 22.84 -0.92
N PRO A 392 22.95 22.74 -1.68
CA PRO A 392 23.19 21.56 -2.50
C PRO A 392 23.26 20.34 -1.60
N VAL A 393 22.62 19.24 -2.01
CA VAL A 393 22.73 17.94 -1.31
C VAL A 393 24.21 17.56 -1.31
N SER A 394 24.84 17.47 -0.14
CA SER A 394 26.19 16.91 -0.03
C SER A 394 26.12 15.40 -0.30
N ASP A 395 27.11 14.87 -1.02
CA ASP A 395 27.19 13.42 -1.38
C ASP A 395 27.14 12.45 -0.18
N ASN A 396 27.12 12.97 1.05
CA ASN A 396 27.02 12.20 2.29
C ASN A 396 25.60 11.71 2.62
N ALA A 397 24.57 12.08 1.87
CA ALA A 397 23.21 11.55 2.07
C ALA A 397 23.07 10.08 1.63
N GLU A 398 24.01 9.55 0.86
CA GLU A 398 24.07 8.15 0.43
C GLU A 398 24.39 7.14 1.55
N GLN A 399 24.78 7.61 2.74
CA GLN A 399 25.11 6.73 3.87
C GLN A 399 24.00 6.59 4.93
N ALA A 400 22.89 7.29 4.74
CA ALA A 400 21.81 7.35 5.74
C ALA A 400 20.49 6.67 5.30
N ILE A 401 20.49 5.98 4.15
CA ILE A 401 19.32 5.22 3.66
C ILE A 401 19.61 3.72 3.70
#